data_ac9f7320fcad3fcebbd51c2d4cbded90
#
_entry.id   ac9f7320fcad3fcebbd51c2d4cbded90
#
_cell.length_a   1.000
_cell.length_b   1.000
_cell.length_c   1.000
_cell.angle_alpha   90.00
_cell.angle_beta   90.00
_cell.angle_gamma   90.00
#
_symmetry.space_group_name_H-M   'P 1'
#
loop_
_entity.id
_entity.type
_entity.pdbx_description
1 polymer ?
#
loop_
_entity_poly.entity_id
_entity_poly.type
_entity_poly.pdbx_seq_one_letter_code
_entity_poly.pdbx_strand_id
1 'polypeptide(L)'
;MSSRLPNLIIGGVHKAGTTSLFVYLSKHPEVGASHIKEIGFFMPLRDGESLPPIENYKSYFSHCKDERYVMEASPSYIYGKDKIADAIHQHCGKAKIIMILREPIDRLGSFYNHIRSKAMLEENVDMYTFIQKSLEGINDHSKQDYFTRGV
;
A
#
# COMPACT_ATOMS: atom_id res chain seq x y z
N MET A 1 -19.40 17.37 -11.07
CA MET A 1 -18.90 17.19 -9.70
C MET A 1 -17.41 16.99 -9.78
N SER A 2 -16.62 17.89 -9.19
CA SER A 2 -15.15 17.77 -9.22
C SER A 2 -14.76 16.67 -8.23
N SER A 3 -14.50 15.47 -8.72
CA SER A 3 -13.94 14.42 -7.87
C SER A 3 -12.48 14.78 -7.56
N ARG A 4 -12.19 14.97 -6.29
CA ARG A 4 -10.86 15.35 -5.79
C ARG A 4 -9.94 14.13 -5.81
N LEU A 5 -8.66 14.37 -6.04
CA LEU A 5 -7.63 13.36 -5.82
C LEU A 5 -7.17 13.37 -4.35
N PRO A 6 -6.63 12.26 -3.84
CA PRO A 6 -6.20 12.20 -2.45
C PRO A 6 -5.03 13.16 -2.18
N ASN A 7 -5.11 13.84 -1.05
CA ASN A 7 -4.05 14.68 -0.49
C ASN A 7 -3.50 14.11 0.83
N LEU A 8 -3.94 12.91 1.21
CA LEU A 8 -3.45 12.14 2.35
C LEU A 8 -3.37 10.67 1.95
N ILE A 9 -2.19 10.06 2.05
CA ILE A 9 -1.96 8.68 1.61
C ILE A 9 -1.24 7.91 2.73
N ILE A 10 -1.83 6.78 3.14
CA ILE A 10 -1.17 5.81 4.00
C ILE A 10 -0.41 4.83 3.10
N GLY A 11 0.89 5.10 2.88
CA GLY A 11 1.71 4.44 1.87
C GLY A 11 2.44 3.17 2.32
N GLY A 12 2.35 2.80 3.60
CA GLY A 12 3.04 1.61 4.13
C GLY A 12 3.09 1.59 5.65
N VAL A 13 3.65 0.54 6.22
CA VAL A 13 4.07 -0.71 5.60
C VAL A 13 3.02 -1.80 5.84
N HIS A 14 3.05 -2.87 5.06
CA HIS A 14 2.18 -4.01 5.31
C HIS A 14 2.39 -4.57 6.71
N LYS A 15 1.29 -4.95 7.40
CA LYS A 15 1.27 -5.58 8.73
C LYS A 15 1.72 -4.68 9.89
N ALA A 16 1.72 -3.36 9.68
CA ALA A 16 2.04 -2.38 10.71
C ALA A 16 0.81 -1.64 11.29
N GLY A 17 -0.41 -2.07 10.97
CA GLY A 17 -1.64 -1.45 11.51
C GLY A 17 -2.28 -0.41 10.59
N THR A 18 -1.93 -0.37 9.30
CA THR A 18 -2.50 0.57 8.32
C THR A 18 -4.02 0.48 8.19
N THR A 19 -4.61 -0.71 8.40
CA THR A 19 -6.07 -0.88 8.37
C THR A 19 -6.73 -0.19 9.57
N SER A 20 -6.18 -0.34 10.76
CA SER A 20 -6.71 0.31 11.96
C SER A 20 -6.62 1.83 11.82
N LEU A 21 -5.47 2.35 11.35
CA LEU A 21 -5.31 3.78 11.13
C LEU A 21 -6.31 4.30 10.10
N PHE A 22 -6.49 3.61 8.98
CA PHE A 22 -7.46 3.99 7.96
C PHE A 22 -8.87 4.08 8.53
N VAL A 23 -9.29 3.06 9.31
CA VAL A 23 -10.62 3.02 9.95
C VAL A 23 -10.78 4.14 10.98
N TYR A 24 -9.75 4.44 11.77
CA TYR A 24 -9.83 5.53 12.76
C TYR A 24 -9.92 6.89 12.08
N LEU A 25 -9.05 7.16 11.10
CA LEU A 25 -9.06 8.44 10.39
C LEU A 25 -10.32 8.63 9.56
N SER A 26 -10.90 7.58 8.99
CA SER A 26 -12.15 7.68 8.21
C SER A 26 -13.36 8.11 9.04
N LYS A 27 -13.27 8.07 10.38
CA LYS A 27 -14.30 8.57 11.28
C LYS A 27 -14.14 10.05 11.62
N HIS A 28 -13.03 10.66 11.22
CA HIS A 28 -12.79 12.08 11.51
C HIS A 28 -13.57 12.97 10.53
N PRO A 29 -14.26 14.02 10.99
CA PRO A 29 -15.13 14.85 10.14
C PRO A 29 -14.39 15.59 9.04
N GLU A 30 -13.09 15.84 9.18
CA GLU A 30 -12.28 16.49 8.16
C GLU A 30 -11.64 15.49 7.14
N VAL A 31 -11.96 14.20 7.22
CA VAL A 31 -11.34 13.16 6.37
C VAL A 31 -12.38 12.42 5.54
N GLY A 32 -12.34 12.62 4.22
CA GLY A 32 -13.07 11.82 3.25
C GLY A 32 -12.18 10.63 2.81
N ALA A 33 -12.50 9.43 3.26
CA ALA A 33 -11.73 8.25 2.89
C ALA A 33 -12.24 7.64 1.57
N SER A 34 -11.36 6.96 0.82
CA SER A 34 -11.77 6.19 -0.35
C SER A 34 -12.84 5.15 -0.01
N HIS A 35 -13.70 4.80 -0.97
CA HIS A 35 -14.72 3.77 -0.79
C HIS A 35 -14.15 2.41 -0.39
N ILE A 36 -12.95 2.11 -0.86
CA ILE A 36 -12.23 0.87 -0.53
C ILE A 36 -10.81 1.20 -0.09
N LYS A 37 -10.26 0.35 0.76
CA LYS A 37 -8.85 0.34 1.12
C LYS A 37 -8.05 -0.46 0.09
N GLU A 38 -6.77 -0.09 -0.09
CA GLU A 38 -5.83 -0.77 -0.98
C GLU A 38 -6.23 -0.69 -2.46
N ILE A 39 -6.56 0.53 -2.91
CA ILE A 39 -6.85 0.81 -4.33
C ILE A 39 -5.67 0.37 -5.21
N GLY A 40 -4.43 0.66 -4.78
CA GLY A 40 -3.23 0.28 -5.51
C GLY A 40 -3.09 0.94 -6.90
N PHE A 41 -3.73 2.09 -7.12
CA PHE A 41 -3.83 2.73 -8.43
C PHE A 41 -2.48 2.90 -9.14
N PHE A 42 -1.42 3.23 -8.38
CA PHE A 42 -0.08 3.45 -8.93
C PHE A 42 0.76 2.16 -9.04
N MET A 43 0.26 1.02 -8.54
CA MET A 43 1.04 -0.23 -8.52
C MET A 43 1.47 -0.76 -9.89
N PRO A 44 0.69 -0.60 -10.98
CA PRO A 44 1.13 -1.03 -12.33
C PRO A 44 2.49 -0.46 -12.73
N LEU A 45 2.81 0.77 -12.32
CA LEU A 45 4.11 1.40 -12.63
C LEU A 45 5.31 0.64 -12.07
N ARG A 46 5.15 -0.04 -10.92
CA ARG A 46 6.20 -0.88 -10.35
C ARG A 46 6.63 -1.95 -11.33
N ASP A 47 5.66 -2.55 -11.98
CA ASP A 47 5.84 -3.70 -12.87
C ASP A 47 6.09 -3.24 -14.33
N GLY A 48 6.22 -1.92 -14.57
CA GLY A 48 6.50 -1.34 -15.88
C GLY A 48 5.26 -1.16 -16.77
N GLU A 49 4.08 -1.33 -16.20
CA GLU A 49 2.81 -1.15 -16.90
C GLU A 49 2.34 0.32 -16.83
N SER A 50 1.44 0.69 -17.74
CA SER A 50 0.81 2.01 -17.75
C SER A 50 -0.31 2.11 -16.69
N LEU A 51 -0.56 3.34 -16.22
CA LEU A 51 -1.69 3.59 -15.32
C LEU A 51 -3.02 3.51 -16.07
N PRO A 52 -4.08 3.06 -15.39
CA PRO A 52 -5.45 3.24 -15.86
C PRO A 52 -5.78 4.74 -16.01
N PRO A 53 -6.87 5.10 -16.72
CA PRO A 53 -7.34 6.49 -16.75
C PRO A 53 -7.52 7.06 -15.34
N ILE A 54 -7.07 8.29 -15.13
CA ILE A 54 -7.11 8.95 -13.80
C ILE A 54 -8.53 9.10 -13.26
N GLU A 55 -9.52 9.11 -14.12
CA GLU A 55 -10.94 9.14 -13.76
C GLU A 55 -11.35 7.92 -12.95
N ASN A 56 -10.74 6.76 -13.21
CA ASN A 56 -10.95 5.55 -12.42
C ASN A 56 -10.49 5.77 -10.96
N TYR A 57 -9.35 6.46 -10.79
CA TYR A 57 -8.87 6.79 -9.45
C TYR A 57 -9.79 7.79 -8.74
N LYS A 58 -10.20 8.83 -9.43
CA LYS A 58 -11.13 9.83 -8.90
C LYS A 58 -12.47 9.23 -8.46
N SER A 59 -12.95 8.19 -9.14
CA SER A 59 -14.23 7.55 -8.81
C SER A 59 -14.29 7.02 -7.38
N TYR A 60 -13.16 6.59 -6.82
CA TYR A 60 -13.09 6.11 -5.43
C TYR A 60 -13.35 7.19 -4.38
N PHE A 61 -13.33 8.46 -4.79
CA PHE A 61 -13.52 9.62 -3.90
C PHE A 61 -14.74 10.46 -4.30
N SER A 62 -15.63 9.93 -5.15
CA SER A 62 -16.77 10.68 -5.71
C SER A 62 -17.76 11.20 -4.65
N HIS A 63 -17.81 10.57 -3.48
CA HIS A 63 -18.63 10.95 -2.33
C HIS A 63 -18.00 12.04 -1.44
N CYS A 64 -16.66 12.26 -1.58
CA CYS A 64 -15.97 13.30 -0.82
C CYS A 64 -16.39 14.69 -1.33
N LYS A 65 -16.68 15.59 -0.38
CA LYS A 65 -17.17 16.95 -0.67
C LYS A 65 -16.14 17.99 -0.26
N ASP A 66 -16.27 18.47 0.97
CA ASP A 66 -15.50 19.60 1.50
C ASP A 66 -14.51 19.19 2.60
N GLU A 67 -14.31 17.89 2.80
CA GLU A 67 -13.35 17.40 3.78
C GLU A 67 -11.96 17.96 3.48
N ARG A 68 -11.23 18.36 4.52
CA ARG A 68 -9.87 18.91 4.41
C ARG A 68 -8.91 17.91 3.79
N TYR A 69 -9.08 16.65 4.14
CA TYR A 69 -8.26 15.55 3.65
C TYR A 69 -9.11 14.55 2.87
N VAL A 70 -8.68 14.23 1.68
CA VAL A 70 -9.14 13.09 0.89
C VAL A 70 -8.09 12.00 1.03
N MET A 71 -8.48 10.86 1.61
CA MET A 71 -7.54 9.84 2.07
C MET A 71 -7.68 8.53 1.31
N GLU A 72 -6.54 7.95 0.96
CA GLU A 72 -6.43 6.54 0.62
C GLU A 72 -5.40 5.81 1.47
N ALA A 73 -5.42 4.46 1.42
CA ALA A 73 -4.41 3.62 2.06
C ALA A 73 -4.04 2.45 1.16
N SER A 74 -2.86 2.52 0.58
CA SER A 74 -2.24 1.46 -0.23
C SER A 74 -0.83 1.17 0.28
N PRO A 75 -0.70 0.28 1.29
CA PRO A 75 0.59 0.00 1.94
C PRO A 75 1.65 -0.57 1.00
N SER A 76 1.25 -1.04 -0.17
CA SER A 76 2.13 -1.54 -1.22
C SER A 76 2.92 -0.44 -1.93
N TYR A 77 2.54 0.83 -1.81
CA TYR A 77 3.22 1.92 -2.51
C TYR A 77 4.70 2.06 -2.15
N ILE A 78 5.08 1.74 -0.91
CA ILE A 78 6.48 1.75 -0.47
C ILE A 78 7.39 0.88 -1.36
N TYR A 79 6.84 -0.21 -1.92
CA TYR A 79 7.63 -1.15 -2.74
C TYR A 79 7.85 -0.67 -4.18
N GLY A 80 7.21 0.40 -4.59
CA GLY A 80 7.36 0.97 -5.93
C GLY A 80 8.47 2.01 -6.06
N LYS A 81 9.14 2.32 -4.95
CA LYS A 81 10.27 3.25 -4.89
C LYS A 81 9.95 4.58 -5.60
N ASP A 82 10.93 5.12 -6.32
CA ASP A 82 10.83 6.43 -6.99
C ASP A 82 9.69 6.49 -8.01
N LYS A 83 9.46 5.42 -8.78
CA LYS A 83 8.41 5.40 -9.80
C LYS A 83 7.01 5.72 -9.24
N ILE A 84 6.66 5.13 -8.10
CA ILE A 84 5.37 5.40 -7.46
C ILE A 84 5.40 6.75 -6.75
N ALA A 85 6.50 7.13 -6.10
CA ALA A 85 6.63 8.41 -5.44
C ALA A 85 6.46 9.58 -6.43
N ASP A 86 7.12 9.50 -7.58
CA ASP A 86 7.02 10.50 -8.66
C ASP A 86 5.60 10.58 -9.23
N ALA A 87 4.96 9.43 -9.45
CA ALA A 87 3.60 9.39 -9.95
C ALA A 87 2.59 9.99 -8.94
N ILE A 88 2.74 9.69 -7.65
CA ILE A 88 1.93 10.32 -6.60
C ILE A 88 2.15 11.83 -6.61
N HIS A 89 3.40 12.29 -6.70
CA HIS A 89 3.71 13.72 -6.76
C HIS A 89 3.10 14.39 -8.00
N GLN A 90 3.21 13.73 -9.15
CA GLN A 90 2.68 14.25 -10.43
C GLN A 90 1.16 14.37 -10.42
N HIS A 91 0.44 13.38 -9.89
CA HIS A 91 -1.02 13.33 -9.96
C HIS A 91 -1.70 13.95 -8.73
N CYS A 92 -1.14 13.76 -7.54
CA CYS A 92 -1.72 14.20 -6.27
C CYS A 92 -1.01 15.44 -5.68
N GLY A 93 0.03 15.96 -6.34
CA GLY A 93 0.76 17.14 -5.91
C GLY A 93 1.45 16.93 -4.55
N LYS A 94 1.24 17.89 -3.63
CA LYS A 94 1.83 17.86 -2.27
C LYS A 94 0.99 17.00 -1.31
N ALA A 95 0.66 15.77 -1.70
CA ALA A 95 -0.03 14.85 -0.81
C ALA A 95 0.82 14.55 0.44
N LYS A 96 0.16 14.49 1.60
CA LYS A 96 0.80 14.05 2.85
C LYS A 96 0.88 12.53 2.86
N ILE A 97 2.06 12.00 3.14
CA ILE A 97 2.30 10.55 3.20
C ILE A 97 2.46 10.14 4.66
N ILE A 98 1.70 9.15 5.08
CA ILE A 98 1.85 8.50 6.39
C ILE A 98 2.48 7.13 6.18
N MET A 99 3.58 6.88 6.89
CA MET A 99 4.22 5.58 7.00
C MET A 99 4.12 5.09 8.44
N ILE A 100 3.53 3.92 8.65
CA ILE A 100 3.48 3.25 9.95
C ILE A 100 4.50 2.15 9.93
N LEU A 101 5.38 2.17 10.92
CA LEU A 101 6.40 1.13 11.11
C LEU A 101 5.99 0.23 12.28
N ARG A 102 6.48 -0.98 12.27
CA ARG A 102 6.31 -1.96 13.33
C ARG A 102 7.66 -2.63 13.58
N GLU A 103 7.84 -3.17 14.78
CA GLU A 103 9.01 -3.97 15.10
C GLU A 103 9.20 -5.05 14.00
N PRO A 104 10.42 -5.16 13.41
CA PRO A 104 10.63 -5.99 12.21
C PRO A 104 10.28 -7.46 12.38
N ILE A 105 10.65 -8.07 13.51
CA ILE A 105 10.39 -9.50 13.79
C ILE A 105 8.89 -9.77 13.90
N ASP A 106 8.18 -8.93 14.65
CA ASP A 106 6.72 -9.01 14.79
C ASP A 106 6.01 -8.78 13.46
N ARG A 107 6.54 -7.85 12.65
CA ARG A 107 6.00 -7.58 11.32
C ARG A 107 6.19 -8.78 10.41
N LEU A 108 7.38 -9.39 10.40
CA LEU A 108 7.72 -10.56 9.60
C LEU A 108 6.79 -11.74 9.94
N GLY A 109 6.63 -12.05 11.23
CA GLY A 109 5.70 -13.10 11.68
C GLY A 109 4.27 -12.85 11.25
N SER A 110 3.80 -11.60 11.40
CA SER A 110 2.45 -11.19 10.95
C SER A 110 2.28 -11.25 9.44
N PHE A 111 3.34 -10.95 8.68
CA PHE A 111 3.31 -11.01 7.22
C PHE A 111 3.29 -12.46 6.72
N TYR A 112 4.15 -13.32 7.26
CA TYR A 112 4.15 -14.75 6.97
C TYR A 112 2.77 -15.40 7.19
N ASN A 113 2.18 -15.18 8.37
CA ASN A 113 0.86 -15.69 8.68
C ASN A 113 -0.22 -15.16 7.72
N HIS A 114 -0.10 -13.90 7.30
CA HIS A 114 -1.04 -13.29 6.36
C HIS A 114 -0.98 -13.92 4.97
N ILE A 115 0.21 -14.07 4.37
CA ILE A 115 0.33 -14.67 3.05
C ILE A 115 -0.03 -16.15 3.07
N ARG A 116 0.26 -16.86 4.17
CA ARG A 116 -0.16 -18.25 4.37
C ARG A 116 -1.68 -18.37 4.45
N SER A 117 -2.36 -17.51 5.19
CA SER A 117 -3.84 -17.49 5.29
C SER A 117 -4.54 -17.16 3.96
N LYS A 118 -3.81 -16.57 3.01
CA LYS A 118 -4.29 -16.28 1.66
C LYS A 118 -3.96 -17.37 0.64
N ALA A 119 -3.41 -18.50 1.10
CA ALA A 119 -2.89 -19.57 0.24
C ALA A 119 -1.89 -19.08 -0.83
N MET A 120 -1.10 -18.05 -0.49
CA MET A 120 -0.09 -17.47 -1.38
C MET A 120 1.28 -18.12 -1.21
N LEU A 121 1.43 -19.01 -0.23
CA LEU A 121 2.60 -19.86 -0.02
C LEU A 121 2.21 -21.32 -0.20
N GLU A 122 3.14 -22.11 -0.72
CA GLU A 122 3.03 -23.55 -0.73
C GLU A 122 2.94 -24.10 0.70
N GLU A 123 2.20 -25.19 0.90
CA GLU A 123 1.92 -25.75 2.24
C GLU A 123 3.19 -26.16 3.01
N ASN A 124 4.23 -26.57 2.28
CA ASN A 124 5.50 -27.03 2.83
C ASN A 124 6.48 -25.87 3.18
N VAL A 125 6.13 -24.61 2.91
CA VAL A 125 6.99 -23.48 3.26
C VAL A 125 6.74 -23.07 4.71
N ASP A 126 7.61 -23.54 5.60
CA ASP A 126 7.64 -23.10 6.99
C ASP A 126 8.29 -21.70 7.16
N MET A 127 8.27 -21.19 8.38
CA MET A 127 8.83 -19.85 8.68
C MET A 127 10.33 -19.78 8.40
N TYR A 128 11.08 -20.84 8.68
CA TYR A 128 12.51 -20.87 8.43
C TYR A 128 12.82 -20.78 6.92
N THR A 129 12.17 -21.62 6.13
CA THR A 129 12.28 -21.61 4.67
C THR A 129 11.86 -20.26 4.09
N PHE A 130 10.79 -19.66 4.63
CA PHE A 130 10.33 -18.32 4.23
C PHE A 130 11.40 -17.26 4.48
N ILE A 131 12.06 -17.28 5.65
CA ILE A 131 13.14 -16.34 5.99
C ILE A 131 14.33 -16.53 5.04
N GLN A 132 14.76 -17.77 4.80
CA GLN A 132 15.89 -18.05 3.90
C GLN A 132 15.63 -17.52 2.49
N LYS A 133 14.48 -17.85 1.91
CA LYS A 133 14.09 -17.33 0.58
C LYS A 133 13.97 -15.79 0.56
N SER A 134 13.52 -15.18 1.65
CA SER A 134 13.45 -13.71 1.75
C SER A 134 14.84 -13.07 1.74
N LEU A 135 15.80 -13.65 2.45
CA LEU A 135 17.19 -13.18 2.47
C LEU A 135 17.88 -13.37 1.10
N GLU A 136 17.63 -14.47 0.41
CA GLU A 136 18.09 -14.69 -0.96
C GLU A 136 17.51 -13.67 -1.92
N GLY A 137 16.21 -13.39 -1.82
CA GLY A 137 15.49 -12.42 -2.66
C GLY A 137 15.96 -10.97 -2.50
N ILE A 138 16.49 -10.59 -1.33
CA ILE A 138 17.07 -9.25 -1.13
C ILE A 138 18.27 -9.01 -2.06
N ASN A 139 19.03 -10.05 -2.38
CA ASN A 139 20.19 -9.96 -3.24
C ASN A 139 19.84 -10.06 -4.72
N ASP A 140 18.63 -10.46 -5.07
CA ASP A 140 18.14 -10.58 -6.44
C ASP A 140 17.07 -9.54 -6.74
N HIS A 141 17.48 -8.36 -7.16
CA HIS A 141 16.59 -7.24 -7.50
C HIS A 141 15.60 -7.53 -8.65
N SER A 142 15.75 -8.66 -9.37
CA SER A 142 14.83 -9.09 -10.42
C SER A 142 13.59 -9.78 -9.87
N LYS A 143 13.64 -10.30 -8.64
CA LYS A 143 12.54 -11.04 -7.99
C LYS A 143 11.82 -10.15 -6.97
N GLN A 144 10.80 -9.45 -7.42
CA GLN A 144 9.87 -8.73 -6.53
C GLN A 144 8.68 -9.62 -6.15
N ASP A 145 8.95 -10.75 -5.54
CA ASP A 145 7.94 -11.66 -5.04
C ASP A 145 7.53 -11.38 -3.58
N TYR A 146 6.71 -12.25 -3.00
CA TYR A 146 6.25 -12.11 -1.61
C TYR A 146 7.39 -12.19 -0.59
N PHE A 147 8.49 -12.87 -0.94
CA PHE A 147 9.62 -13.03 -0.02
C PHE A 147 10.35 -11.72 0.22
N THR A 148 10.49 -10.87 -0.79
CA THR A 148 11.17 -9.57 -0.67
C THR A 148 10.33 -8.50 0.05
N ARG A 149 9.02 -8.70 0.19
CA ARG A 149 8.11 -7.75 0.85
C ARG A 149 8.01 -7.94 2.35
N GLY A 150 8.46 -9.07 2.87
CA GLY A 150 8.35 -9.44 4.27
C GLY A 150 9.50 -8.94 5.15
N VAL A 151 10.62 -8.58 4.55
CA VAL A 151 11.89 -8.25 5.24
C VAL A 151 12.16 -6.76 5.22
#